data_3e3e3ff5c4ad4191f149e26a20d20bc3
#
_entry.id   3e3e3ff5c4ad4191f149e26a20d20bc3
#
_cell.length_a   1.000
_cell.length_b   1.000
_cell.length_c   1.000
_cell.angle_alpha   90.00
_cell.angle_beta   90.00
_cell.angle_gamma   90.00
#
_symmetry.space_group_name_H-M   'P 1'
#
loop_
_entity.id
_entity.type
_entity.pdbx_description
1 polymer ?
#
loop_
_entity_poly.entity_id
_entity_poly.type
_entity_poly.pdbx_seq_one_letter_code
_entity_poly.pdbx_strand_id
1 'polypeptide(L)'
;MFPYHFIGYWGDKRKEFLSQRRKGAKEEGAEGKFVWDVVYVGCESVPVLAKNTIAAISAGGVFDNFDVWVRLESNKLILGRDAFGRVSLFWTQQGGVVWFASQLQLLLEVIEKPEVNIYGLYGYSCFSYVPNPLTSVNEVFSVCAGTEVIWKDINYPQFRNIYQWCESKEHIQDENIAVSQLQVLLKNAVEKQVADLQDEPVGVFLSGGLDSSIVAALLVEAGVKVRAYTLDFGNVGIPEYPYAEQVAEFLNIPLVKVDASPKNIKNALVPTVKALDLPFGDGVTVPLYLLNQVASQETQIIFNGEGGDQLFAGWTNKPLIAAGIYQAEHPNQEEGFIQQYLRTFHRFWGYEKRVYQPEIYAQIQGLNAQDWLLNALDASFCPSLLHRLRRASLMLKGAQNIHPRATALGFAHGLGVRSPFCDLLLAEWTFQLSGELCLHGACEKYILKRAVENWLPSEIVWRQKRGMGVPLTSWCLNDFWHDIGNWLNPGILSSDNYFFPDLASQIVTGELGGTIQGRRIGESLWLLIMWQLWYSHVFGSKLGKKSFYHPFILPRWLWKKYQQFQT
;
A
#
# COMPACT_ATOMS: atom_id res chain seq x y z
N MET A 1 16.85 14.57 -8.90
CA MET A 1 17.53 13.28 -8.74
C MET A 1 16.46 12.20 -8.80
N PHE A 2 16.59 11.24 -9.71
CA PHE A 2 15.58 10.21 -9.96
C PHE A 2 15.49 9.21 -8.82
N PRO A 3 14.35 8.49 -8.69
CA PRO A 3 14.21 7.43 -7.71
C PRO A 3 15.31 6.38 -7.89
N TYR A 4 15.94 6.02 -6.81
CA TYR A 4 16.98 5.00 -6.73
C TYR A 4 16.70 4.07 -5.57
N HIS A 5 17.33 2.91 -5.58
CA HIS A 5 17.30 1.95 -4.49
C HIS A 5 18.70 1.75 -3.94
N PHE A 6 18.78 1.15 -2.77
CA PHE A 6 20.07 0.78 -2.17
C PHE A 6 20.00 -0.59 -1.50
N ILE A 7 21.16 -1.22 -1.41
CA ILE A 7 21.43 -2.36 -0.54
C ILE A 7 22.75 -2.12 0.17
N GLY A 8 22.81 -2.49 1.45
CA GLY A 8 24.04 -2.38 2.22
C GLY A 8 24.13 -3.41 3.32
N TYR A 9 25.27 -3.43 3.98
CA TYR A 9 25.51 -4.25 5.16
C TYR A 9 26.32 -3.51 6.22
N TRP A 10 26.25 -4.02 7.44
CA TRP A 10 27.03 -3.61 8.58
C TRP A 10 27.34 -4.84 9.44
N GLY A 11 28.63 -5.06 9.83
CA GLY A 11 28.99 -6.23 10.60
C GLY A 11 30.48 -6.45 10.79
N ASP A 12 30.85 -7.59 11.41
CA ASP A 12 32.22 -7.93 11.80
C ASP A 12 33.11 -8.36 10.62
N LYS A 13 32.55 -8.71 9.46
CA LYS A 13 33.32 -9.24 8.33
C LYS A 13 32.95 -8.55 7.03
N ARG A 14 33.98 -8.14 6.25
CA ARG A 14 33.79 -7.79 4.85
C ARG A 14 33.34 -9.03 4.07
N LYS A 15 32.14 -8.97 3.48
CA LYS A 15 31.76 -9.92 2.44
C LYS A 15 32.00 -9.24 1.09
N GLU A 16 32.81 -9.87 0.23
CA GLU A 16 33.12 -9.40 -1.15
C GLU A 16 31.88 -9.42 -2.07
N PHE A 17 30.72 -9.78 -1.54
CA PHE A 17 29.51 -10.05 -2.29
C PHE A 17 29.00 -8.85 -3.11
N LEU A 18 29.07 -7.63 -2.57
CA LEU A 18 28.65 -6.43 -3.28
C LEU A 18 29.63 -5.99 -4.37
N SER A 19 30.89 -6.46 -4.31
CA SER A 19 31.93 -6.09 -5.29
C SER A 19 31.71 -6.69 -6.68
N GLN A 20 30.99 -7.83 -6.77
CA GLN A 20 30.81 -8.57 -8.03
C GLN A 20 29.58 -8.11 -8.85
N ARG A 21 28.66 -7.33 -8.30
CA ARG A 21 27.36 -7.00 -8.93
C ARG A 21 27.20 -5.54 -9.35
N ARG A 22 28.27 -4.83 -9.66
CA ARG A 22 28.22 -3.38 -9.86
C ARG A 22 27.77 -2.92 -11.23
N LYS A 23 26.57 -2.31 -11.24
CA LYS A 23 26.21 -1.19 -12.10
C LYS A 23 25.60 -0.08 -11.21
N GLY A 24 26.40 0.63 -10.42
CA GLY A 24 25.92 1.69 -9.57
C GLY A 24 27.02 2.34 -8.74
N ALA A 25 26.75 3.48 -8.14
CA ALA A 25 27.63 4.16 -7.22
C ALA A 25 27.82 3.33 -5.94
N LYS A 26 28.99 3.43 -5.33
CA LYS A 26 29.34 2.72 -4.10
C LYS A 26 29.89 3.68 -3.08
N GLU A 27 29.52 3.45 -1.83
CA GLU A 27 30.16 4.05 -0.66
C GLU A 27 30.53 2.95 0.34
N GLU A 28 31.71 3.04 0.94
CA GLU A 28 32.20 2.06 1.91
C GLU A 28 33.00 2.76 3.01
N GLY A 29 33.03 2.14 4.17
CA GLY A 29 33.79 2.67 5.30
C GLY A 29 33.96 1.67 6.43
N ALA A 30 34.69 2.09 7.45
CA ALA A 30 34.84 1.35 8.69
C ALA A 30 34.71 2.33 9.85
N GLU A 31 33.94 1.93 10.85
CA GLU A 31 33.81 2.68 12.10
C GLU A 31 34.00 1.71 13.28
N GLY A 32 35.12 1.89 14.00
CA GLY A 32 35.49 1.01 15.09
C GLY A 32 35.70 -0.44 14.68
N LYS A 33 34.95 -1.36 15.30
CA LYS A 33 35.04 -2.81 15.08
C LYS A 33 34.31 -3.26 13.80
N PHE A 34 33.31 -2.50 13.34
CA PHE A 34 32.40 -2.89 12.27
C PHE A 34 32.78 -2.27 10.94
N VAL A 35 32.49 -2.99 9.88
CA VAL A 35 32.67 -2.58 8.50
C VAL A 35 31.30 -2.43 7.85
N TRP A 36 31.15 -1.45 6.97
CA TRP A 36 29.92 -1.24 6.22
C TRP A 36 30.20 -0.97 4.75
N ASP A 37 29.22 -1.30 3.90
CA ASP A 37 29.22 -1.00 2.48
C ASP A 37 27.80 -0.74 2.01
N VAL A 38 27.60 0.22 1.11
CA VAL A 38 26.31 0.55 0.49
C VAL A 38 26.50 0.66 -1.02
N VAL A 39 25.61 0.01 -1.75
CA VAL A 39 25.51 0.11 -3.21
C VAL A 39 24.16 0.71 -3.58
N TYR A 40 24.20 1.78 -4.37
CA TYR A 40 23.01 2.42 -4.93
C TYR A 40 22.69 1.81 -6.29
N VAL A 41 21.42 1.48 -6.51
CA VAL A 41 20.89 0.86 -7.73
C VAL A 41 20.00 1.88 -8.45
N GLY A 42 20.24 2.10 -9.74
CA GLY A 42 19.53 3.12 -10.52
C GLY A 42 20.09 4.54 -10.35
N CYS A 43 21.30 4.67 -9.77
CA CYS A 43 21.96 5.95 -9.55
C CYS A 43 23.40 5.90 -10.13
N GLU A 44 23.81 6.94 -10.85
CA GLU A 44 25.16 7.03 -11.45
C GLU A 44 26.22 7.56 -10.47
N SER A 45 25.78 8.32 -9.47
CA SER A 45 26.64 8.93 -8.46
C SER A 45 26.05 8.77 -7.06
N VAL A 46 26.90 8.75 -6.03
CA VAL A 46 26.47 8.73 -4.63
C VAL A 46 25.69 10.01 -4.32
N PRO A 47 24.47 9.91 -3.76
CA PRO A 47 23.70 11.08 -3.35
C PRO A 47 24.42 11.87 -2.25
N VAL A 48 24.26 13.20 -2.24
CA VAL A 48 24.74 14.04 -1.15
C VAL A 48 23.82 13.86 0.05
N LEU A 49 24.36 13.31 1.14
CA LEU A 49 23.61 12.97 2.34
C LEU A 49 24.06 13.82 3.54
N ALA A 50 23.19 13.91 4.54
CA ALA A 50 23.52 14.57 5.80
C ALA A 50 24.61 13.80 6.57
N LYS A 51 25.27 14.49 7.50
CA LYS A 51 26.32 13.89 8.34
C LYS A 51 25.81 12.59 9.02
N ASN A 52 26.64 11.56 9.03
CA ASN A 52 26.36 10.23 9.58
C ASN A 52 25.26 9.44 8.84
N THR A 53 24.65 9.97 7.80
CA THR A 53 23.69 9.25 6.96
C THR A 53 24.46 8.58 5.82
N ILE A 54 24.36 7.25 5.70
CA ILE A 54 25.03 6.45 4.67
C ILE A 54 24.11 6.04 3.53
N ALA A 55 22.79 6.03 3.77
CA ALA A 55 21.78 5.87 2.72
C ALA A 55 20.45 6.54 3.13
N ALA A 56 19.74 7.11 2.17
CA ALA A 56 18.42 7.68 2.38
C ALA A 56 17.65 7.79 1.07
N ILE A 57 16.32 7.77 1.15
CA ILE A 57 15.41 7.96 0.00
C ILE A 57 14.29 8.92 0.40
N SER A 58 13.94 9.82 -0.51
CA SER A 58 12.70 10.60 -0.49
C SER A 58 11.83 10.22 -1.69
N ALA A 59 10.56 9.88 -1.45
CA ALA A 59 9.60 9.53 -2.49
C ALA A 59 9.39 10.66 -3.50
N GLY A 60 9.40 11.90 -3.04
CA GLY A 60 9.23 13.09 -3.87
C GLY A 60 10.51 13.66 -4.48
N GLY A 61 11.67 13.11 -4.15
CA GLY A 61 12.96 13.65 -4.61
C GLY A 61 13.44 14.92 -3.86
N VAL A 62 12.72 15.37 -2.84
CA VAL A 62 13.09 16.53 -2.02
C VAL A 62 13.94 16.08 -0.84
N PHE A 63 15.16 16.62 -0.69
CA PHE A 63 16.17 16.08 0.23
C PHE A 63 16.07 16.54 1.69
N ASP A 64 15.21 17.50 2.00
CA ASP A 64 15.12 18.00 3.38
C ASP A 64 14.41 17.08 4.36
N ASN A 65 13.56 16.14 3.84
CA ASN A 65 12.85 15.14 4.63
C ASN A 65 12.92 13.79 3.95
N PHE A 66 13.77 12.92 4.47
CA PHE A 66 13.87 11.54 4.00
C PHE A 66 12.70 10.70 4.50
N ASP A 67 12.16 9.85 3.64
CA ASP A 67 11.13 8.85 3.99
C ASP A 67 11.75 7.61 4.64
N VAL A 68 13.00 7.28 4.23
CA VAL A 68 13.82 6.27 4.88
C VAL A 68 15.26 6.74 4.98
N TRP A 69 15.95 6.30 6.04
CA TRP A 69 17.36 6.62 6.26
C TRP A 69 18.12 5.48 6.93
N VAL A 70 19.40 5.40 6.65
CA VAL A 70 20.39 4.56 7.32
C VAL A 70 21.48 5.46 7.87
N ARG A 71 21.73 5.41 9.17
CA ARG A 71 22.72 6.22 9.87
C ARG A 71 23.72 5.36 10.62
N LEU A 72 24.92 5.85 10.70
CA LEU A 72 25.97 5.30 11.57
C LEU A 72 26.36 6.35 12.62
N GLU A 73 26.17 6.02 13.88
CA GLU A 73 26.45 6.91 15.00
C GLU A 73 27.21 6.15 16.09
N SER A 74 28.48 6.49 16.32
CA SER A 74 29.28 5.91 17.40
C SER A 74 29.20 4.37 17.47
N ASN A 75 29.49 3.69 16.37
CA ASN A 75 29.38 2.22 16.23
C ASN A 75 27.95 1.64 16.30
N LYS A 76 26.94 2.47 16.06
CA LYS A 76 25.54 2.02 16.00
C LYS A 76 25.04 2.14 14.59
N LEU A 77 24.40 1.07 14.11
CA LEU A 77 23.58 1.12 12.89
C LEU A 77 22.17 1.54 13.29
N ILE A 78 21.58 2.49 12.56
CA ILE A 78 20.22 2.98 12.74
C ILE A 78 19.51 2.94 11.39
N LEU A 79 18.44 2.17 11.31
CA LEU A 79 17.52 2.14 10.19
C LEU A 79 16.23 2.85 10.59
N GLY A 80 15.82 3.88 9.84
CA GLY A 80 14.63 4.66 10.17
C GLY A 80 13.66 4.81 9.02
N ARG A 81 12.39 4.97 9.36
CA ARG A 81 11.29 5.17 8.43
C ARG A 81 10.34 6.25 8.92
N ASP A 82 9.85 7.11 8.02
CA ASP A 82 8.95 8.23 8.33
C ASP A 82 7.58 7.78 8.88
N ALA A 83 6.78 8.73 9.37
CA ALA A 83 5.48 8.48 9.97
C ALA A 83 4.43 7.94 8.97
N PHE A 84 4.53 8.27 7.69
CA PHE A 84 3.60 7.84 6.64
C PHE A 84 3.99 6.53 5.99
N GLY A 85 5.24 6.09 6.12
CA GLY A 85 5.74 4.86 5.53
C GLY A 85 5.69 4.85 4.01
N ARG A 86 6.02 5.97 3.35
CA ARG A 86 5.93 6.10 1.90
C ARG A 86 6.93 5.24 1.14
N VAL A 87 8.11 5.05 1.69
CA VAL A 87 9.15 4.17 1.14
C VAL A 87 9.33 2.97 2.06
N SER A 88 9.59 1.79 1.49
CA SER A 88 9.89 0.59 2.26
C SER A 88 11.37 0.54 2.62
N LEU A 89 11.67 -0.06 3.79
CA LEU A 89 13.03 -0.39 4.22
C LEU A 89 12.99 -1.75 4.90
N PHE A 90 13.83 -2.66 4.40
CA PHE A 90 13.88 -4.05 4.84
C PHE A 90 15.24 -4.37 5.44
N TRP A 91 15.28 -5.35 6.33
CA TRP A 91 16.51 -5.85 6.91
C TRP A 91 16.44 -7.34 7.22
N THR A 92 17.60 -7.97 7.24
CA THR A 92 17.81 -9.35 7.69
C THR A 92 19.14 -9.45 8.41
N GLN A 93 19.29 -10.43 9.27
CA GLN A 93 20.54 -10.68 9.98
C GLN A 93 21.03 -12.08 9.70
N GLN A 94 22.22 -12.18 9.13
CA GLN A 94 22.82 -13.45 8.77
C GLN A 94 24.33 -13.46 9.03
N GLY A 95 24.80 -14.52 9.72
CA GLY A 95 26.23 -14.78 9.86
C GLY A 95 27.07 -13.64 10.45
N GLY A 96 26.54 -12.94 11.47
CA GLY A 96 27.21 -11.81 12.10
C GLY A 96 27.18 -10.52 11.27
N VAL A 97 26.24 -10.39 10.33
CA VAL A 97 26.05 -9.22 9.48
C VAL A 97 24.58 -8.84 9.45
N VAL A 98 24.28 -7.54 9.60
CA VAL A 98 22.96 -6.96 9.32
C VAL A 98 22.97 -6.46 7.89
N TRP A 99 22.08 -7.02 7.07
CA TRP A 99 21.82 -6.56 5.71
C TRP A 99 20.60 -5.68 5.71
N PHE A 100 20.60 -4.62 4.91
CA PHE A 100 19.46 -3.72 4.77
C PHE A 100 19.31 -3.28 3.31
N ALA A 101 18.07 -3.10 2.87
CA ALA A 101 17.78 -2.63 1.52
C ALA A 101 16.44 -1.90 1.45
N SER A 102 16.32 -1.00 0.49
CA SER A 102 15.06 -0.33 0.16
C SER A 102 14.12 -1.19 -0.72
N GLN A 103 14.60 -2.35 -1.19
CA GLN A 103 13.81 -3.37 -1.89
C GLN A 103 14.07 -4.76 -1.33
N LEU A 104 12.99 -5.54 -1.12
CA LEU A 104 13.08 -6.93 -0.66
C LEU A 104 13.86 -7.79 -1.66
N GLN A 105 13.63 -7.60 -2.96
CA GLN A 105 14.29 -8.36 -4.02
C GLN A 105 15.81 -8.28 -3.94
N LEU A 106 16.37 -7.14 -3.52
CA LEU A 106 17.81 -7.00 -3.30
C LEU A 106 18.32 -7.86 -2.13
N LEU A 107 17.51 -8.03 -1.08
CA LEU A 107 17.86 -8.92 0.04
C LEU A 107 17.74 -10.39 -0.32
N LEU A 108 16.79 -10.77 -1.20
CA LEU A 108 16.69 -12.17 -1.67
C LEU A 108 17.97 -12.66 -2.33
N GLU A 109 18.75 -11.76 -2.91
CA GLU A 109 20.03 -12.09 -3.54
C GLU A 109 21.14 -12.46 -2.54
N VAL A 110 21.02 -12.06 -1.28
CA VAL A 110 22.02 -12.32 -0.23
C VAL A 110 21.62 -13.47 0.71
N ILE A 111 20.38 -13.96 0.61
CA ILE A 111 19.86 -15.09 1.39
C ILE A 111 20.13 -16.38 0.62
N GLU A 112 20.84 -17.33 1.23
CA GLU A 112 21.22 -18.58 0.55
C GLU A 112 20.01 -19.46 0.21
N LYS A 113 19.05 -19.56 1.13
CA LYS A 113 17.83 -20.35 0.98
C LYS A 113 16.63 -19.57 1.50
N PRO A 114 16.05 -18.68 0.68
CA PRO A 114 14.88 -17.96 1.11
C PRO A 114 13.68 -18.90 1.26
N GLU A 115 12.94 -18.75 2.35
CA GLU A 115 11.72 -19.48 2.65
C GLU A 115 10.54 -18.53 2.77
N VAL A 116 9.34 -19.01 2.38
CA VAL A 116 8.12 -18.23 2.55
C VAL A 116 7.78 -18.12 4.04
N ASN A 117 7.49 -16.90 4.46
CA ASN A 117 6.99 -16.63 5.80
C ASN A 117 5.50 -16.97 5.90
N ILE A 118 5.15 -18.04 6.59
CA ILE A 118 3.76 -18.49 6.74
C ILE A 118 2.90 -17.48 7.51
N TYR A 119 3.49 -16.79 8.48
CA TYR A 119 2.79 -15.72 9.22
C TYR A 119 2.55 -14.50 8.33
N GLY A 120 3.52 -14.18 7.46
CA GLY A 120 3.38 -13.17 6.42
C GLY A 120 2.30 -13.53 5.39
N LEU A 121 2.22 -14.80 4.95
CA LEU A 121 1.15 -15.31 4.09
C LEU A 121 -0.23 -15.18 4.75
N TYR A 122 -0.35 -15.55 6.03
CA TYR A 122 -1.61 -15.43 6.76
C TYR A 122 -2.02 -13.95 6.90
N GLY A 123 -1.09 -13.08 7.31
CA GLY A 123 -1.32 -11.63 7.37
C GLY A 123 -1.75 -11.04 6.04
N TYR A 124 -1.10 -11.45 4.94
CA TYR A 124 -1.51 -11.07 3.59
C TYR A 124 -2.97 -11.46 3.28
N SER A 125 -3.37 -12.67 3.65
CA SER A 125 -4.76 -13.14 3.47
C SER A 125 -5.76 -12.34 4.31
N CYS A 126 -5.34 -11.87 5.49
CA CYS A 126 -6.17 -11.03 6.34
C CYS A 126 -6.38 -9.62 5.76
N PHE A 127 -5.31 -8.98 5.26
CA PHE A 127 -5.30 -7.56 4.96
C PHE A 127 -5.16 -7.22 3.48
N SER A 128 -4.84 -8.19 2.61
CA SER A 128 -4.42 -8.01 1.21
C SER A 128 -3.05 -7.30 1.07
N TYR A 129 -2.28 -7.24 2.14
CA TYR A 129 -0.87 -6.84 2.24
C TYR A 129 -0.24 -7.55 3.43
N VAL A 130 1.09 -7.65 3.48
CA VAL A 130 1.78 -8.30 4.61
C VAL A 130 1.93 -7.29 5.75
N PRO A 131 1.44 -7.60 6.97
CA PRO A 131 1.51 -6.67 8.10
C PRO A 131 2.95 -6.53 8.64
N ASN A 132 3.38 -5.28 8.83
CA ASN A 132 4.68 -4.98 9.45
C ASN A 132 4.73 -5.47 10.92
N PRO A 133 5.90 -5.91 11.42
CA PRO A 133 7.21 -5.91 10.75
C PRO A 133 7.47 -7.13 9.85
N LEU A 134 6.48 -8.00 9.62
CA LEU A 134 6.65 -9.19 8.79
C LEU A 134 6.87 -8.82 7.31
N THR A 135 7.50 -9.73 6.60
CA THR A 135 7.49 -9.77 5.14
C THR A 135 6.98 -11.14 4.69
N SER A 136 6.82 -11.32 3.40
CA SER A 136 6.49 -12.62 2.80
C SER A 136 7.66 -13.62 2.79
N VAL A 137 8.84 -13.20 3.24
CA VAL A 137 10.06 -14.02 3.32
C VAL A 137 10.47 -14.19 4.77
N ASN A 138 10.76 -15.43 5.16
CA ASN A 138 11.19 -15.74 6.51
C ASN A 138 12.52 -15.04 6.86
N GLU A 139 12.67 -14.62 8.12
CA GLU A 139 13.85 -13.90 8.62
C GLU A 139 14.16 -12.55 7.94
N VAL A 140 13.26 -12.04 7.11
CA VAL A 140 13.33 -10.69 6.56
C VAL A 140 12.24 -9.84 7.18
N PHE A 141 12.62 -8.68 7.69
CA PHE A 141 11.72 -7.78 8.40
C PHE A 141 11.61 -6.42 7.70
N SER A 142 10.47 -5.79 7.82
CA SER A 142 10.24 -4.40 7.41
C SER A 142 10.41 -3.46 8.59
N VAL A 143 11.05 -2.33 8.40
CA VAL A 143 11.04 -1.24 9.39
C VAL A 143 9.64 -0.63 9.41
N CYS A 144 9.03 -0.57 10.59
CA CYS A 144 7.69 0.01 10.75
C CYS A 144 7.72 1.53 10.51
N ALA A 145 6.61 2.10 10.01
CA ALA A 145 6.48 3.54 9.88
C ALA A 145 6.57 4.25 11.25
N GLY A 146 7.22 5.40 11.30
CA GLY A 146 7.43 6.15 12.54
C GLY A 146 8.37 5.48 13.54
N THR A 147 9.25 4.56 13.08
CA THR A 147 10.16 3.83 13.96
C THR A 147 11.59 3.84 13.47
N GLU A 148 12.51 3.58 14.39
CA GLU A 148 13.89 3.23 14.11
C GLU A 148 14.23 1.87 14.71
N VAL A 149 15.07 1.11 13.99
CA VAL A 149 15.72 -0.11 14.46
C VAL A 149 17.19 0.19 14.66
N ILE A 150 17.72 -0.09 15.86
CA ILE A 150 19.05 0.34 16.29
C ILE A 150 19.85 -0.88 16.74
N TRP A 151 21.00 -1.10 16.12
CA TRP A 151 22.00 -2.08 16.56
C TRP A 151 23.17 -1.38 17.23
N LYS A 152 23.39 -1.70 18.52
CA LYS A 152 24.63 -1.39 19.27
C LYS A 152 25.55 -2.61 19.28
N ASP A 153 24.94 -3.77 19.22
CA ASP A 153 25.53 -5.09 19.09
C ASP A 153 24.74 -5.81 17.98
N ILE A 154 25.44 -6.59 17.20
CA ILE A 154 24.87 -7.23 16.01
C ILE A 154 23.72 -8.20 16.34
N ASN A 155 23.71 -8.75 17.56
CA ASN A 155 22.73 -9.77 17.94
C ASN A 155 21.42 -9.20 18.53
N TYR A 156 21.39 -7.90 18.87
CA TYR A 156 20.29 -7.34 19.68
C TYR A 156 19.74 -6.04 19.07
N PRO A 157 18.83 -6.12 18.08
CA PRO A 157 18.14 -4.94 17.58
C PRO A 157 17.26 -4.33 18.68
N GLN A 158 17.31 -3.01 18.79
CA GLN A 158 16.45 -2.21 19.67
C GLN A 158 15.47 -1.42 18.80
N PHE A 159 14.21 -1.39 19.19
CA PHE A 159 13.16 -0.68 18.46
C PHE A 159 12.83 0.61 19.20
N ARG A 160 12.78 1.73 18.48
CA ARG A 160 12.45 3.04 19.01
C ARG A 160 11.32 3.65 18.18
N ASN A 161 10.20 3.99 18.83
CA ASN A 161 9.19 4.84 18.21
C ASN A 161 9.73 6.28 18.17
N ILE A 162 9.76 6.87 16.99
CA ILE A 162 10.17 8.26 16.75
C ILE A 162 8.97 9.15 16.46
N TYR A 163 7.83 8.53 16.15
CA TYR A 163 6.60 9.24 15.89
C TYR A 163 5.38 8.42 16.36
N GLN A 164 4.36 9.12 16.86
CA GLN A 164 3.08 8.53 17.28
C GLN A 164 1.93 9.44 16.87
N TRP A 165 0.93 8.88 16.21
CA TRP A 165 -0.32 9.55 15.90
C TRP A 165 -1.17 9.63 17.17
N CYS A 166 -1.43 10.84 17.67
CA CYS A 166 -2.18 11.08 18.91
C CYS A 166 -3.28 12.11 18.67
N GLU A 167 -4.43 11.86 19.27
CA GLU A 167 -5.52 12.82 19.36
C GLU A 167 -5.15 13.97 20.31
N SER A 168 -5.46 15.21 19.94
CA SER A 168 -5.29 16.36 20.82
C SER A 168 -6.25 16.30 22.00
N LYS A 169 -5.84 16.83 23.14
CA LYS A 169 -6.72 17.00 24.31
C LYS A 169 -7.76 18.12 24.11
N GLU A 170 -7.40 19.13 23.35
CA GLU A 170 -8.26 20.24 22.98
C GLU A 170 -8.60 20.15 21.49
N HIS A 171 -9.89 20.29 21.16
CA HIS A 171 -10.37 20.17 19.80
C HIS A 171 -10.83 21.51 19.26
N ILE A 172 -10.51 21.76 18.00
CA ILE A 172 -11.06 22.84 17.17
C ILE A 172 -12.51 22.44 16.88
N GLN A 173 -13.46 23.27 17.35
CA GLN A 173 -14.90 23.07 17.14
C GLN A 173 -15.49 24.10 16.18
N ASP A 174 -14.88 25.29 16.10
CA ASP A 174 -15.35 26.36 15.21
C ASP A 174 -15.03 26.02 13.75
N GLU A 175 -16.09 25.89 12.94
CA GLU A 175 -15.99 25.54 11.53
C GLU A 175 -15.22 26.58 10.72
N ASN A 176 -15.43 27.89 10.97
CA ASN A 176 -14.79 28.95 10.19
C ASN A 176 -13.29 29.03 10.48
N ILE A 177 -12.91 28.84 11.74
CA ILE A 177 -11.50 28.74 12.12
C ILE A 177 -10.87 27.52 11.44
N ALA A 178 -11.53 26.37 11.51
CA ALA A 178 -11.04 25.13 10.91
C ALA A 178 -10.89 25.26 9.37
N VAL A 179 -11.87 25.84 8.68
CA VAL A 179 -11.83 26.12 7.23
C VAL A 179 -10.63 26.99 6.88
N SER A 180 -10.46 28.11 7.57
CA SER A 180 -9.37 29.06 7.28
C SER A 180 -8.00 28.44 7.50
N GLN A 181 -7.81 27.70 8.60
CA GLN A 181 -6.55 27.02 8.89
C GLN A 181 -6.26 25.91 7.87
N LEU A 182 -7.28 25.12 7.51
CA LEU A 182 -7.13 24.03 6.55
C LEU A 182 -6.73 24.53 5.17
N GLN A 183 -7.33 25.63 4.70
CA GLN A 183 -6.95 26.24 3.43
C GLN A 183 -5.47 26.62 3.39
N VAL A 184 -4.97 27.23 4.46
CA VAL A 184 -3.54 27.58 4.57
C VAL A 184 -2.65 26.34 4.58
N LEU A 185 -3.02 25.31 5.35
CA LEU A 185 -2.24 24.08 5.45
C LEU A 185 -2.18 23.30 4.14
N LEU A 186 -3.30 23.23 3.41
CA LEU A 186 -3.36 22.58 2.09
C LEU A 186 -2.47 23.30 1.07
N LYS A 187 -2.52 24.65 1.02
CA LYS A 187 -1.67 25.44 0.15
C LYS A 187 -0.19 25.26 0.49
N ASN A 188 0.18 25.38 1.76
CA ASN A 188 1.55 25.18 2.22
C ASN A 188 2.08 23.76 1.90
N ALA A 189 1.24 22.73 2.02
CA ALA A 189 1.62 21.35 1.71
C ALA A 189 1.95 21.16 0.22
N VAL A 190 1.23 21.85 -0.67
CA VAL A 190 1.54 21.83 -2.11
C VAL A 190 2.75 22.71 -2.42
N GLU A 191 2.81 23.95 -1.90
CA GLU A 191 3.90 24.89 -2.11
C GLU A 191 5.27 24.28 -1.76
N LYS A 192 5.39 23.60 -0.63
CA LYS A 192 6.60 22.87 -0.24
C LYS A 192 7.00 21.82 -1.28
N GLN A 193 6.02 21.12 -1.85
CA GLN A 193 6.27 20.02 -2.80
C GLN A 193 6.47 20.49 -4.24
N VAL A 194 6.23 21.75 -4.54
CA VAL A 194 6.50 22.35 -5.86
C VAL A 194 7.69 23.30 -5.86
N ALA A 195 8.28 23.61 -4.71
CA ALA A 195 9.32 24.62 -4.55
C ALA A 195 10.62 24.32 -5.32
N ASP A 196 10.91 23.05 -5.59
CA ASP A 196 12.09 22.60 -6.35
C ASP A 196 11.77 22.32 -7.83
N LEU A 197 10.52 22.52 -8.26
CA LEU A 197 10.11 22.27 -9.65
C LEU A 197 10.62 23.39 -10.55
N GLN A 198 11.03 22.97 -11.74
CA GLN A 198 11.33 23.84 -12.86
C GLN A 198 10.11 23.92 -13.80
N ASP A 199 10.27 24.48 -14.98
CA ASP A 199 9.20 24.70 -15.96
C ASP A 199 8.60 23.43 -16.59
N GLU A 200 9.06 22.24 -16.18
CA GLU A 200 8.57 20.96 -16.72
C GLU A 200 7.17 20.62 -16.18
N PRO A 201 6.31 20.01 -17.01
CA PRO A 201 5.00 19.61 -16.57
C PRO A 201 5.06 18.48 -15.55
N VAL A 202 4.19 18.55 -14.53
CA VAL A 202 3.97 17.47 -13.58
C VAL A 202 2.70 16.70 -13.91
N GLY A 203 2.68 15.42 -13.58
CA GLY A 203 1.48 14.62 -13.67
C GLY A 203 0.63 14.70 -12.41
N VAL A 204 -0.68 14.52 -12.54
CA VAL A 204 -1.60 14.29 -11.42
C VAL A 204 -2.53 13.13 -11.74
N PHE A 205 -2.66 12.17 -10.83
CA PHE A 205 -3.68 11.12 -10.94
C PHE A 205 -5.04 11.69 -10.53
N LEU A 206 -5.92 11.85 -11.50
CA LEU A 206 -7.21 12.50 -11.35
C LEU A 206 -8.36 11.50 -11.53
N SER A 207 -9.01 11.12 -10.43
CA SER A 207 -10.17 10.22 -10.44
C SER A 207 -11.53 10.97 -10.46
N GLY A 208 -11.51 12.30 -10.43
CA GLY A 208 -12.70 13.10 -10.17
C GLY A 208 -13.25 12.93 -8.75
N GLY A 209 -12.50 12.25 -7.87
CA GLY A 209 -12.74 12.24 -6.42
C GLY A 209 -12.18 13.50 -5.76
N LEU A 210 -12.70 13.86 -4.58
CA LEU A 210 -12.37 15.11 -3.89
C LEU A 210 -10.86 15.31 -3.72
N ASP A 211 -10.14 14.31 -3.19
CA ASP A 211 -8.72 14.46 -2.84
C ASP A 211 -7.84 14.74 -4.06
N SER A 212 -8.00 13.97 -5.12
CA SER A 212 -7.24 14.17 -6.36
C SER A 212 -7.58 15.49 -7.05
N SER A 213 -8.84 15.92 -6.95
CA SER A 213 -9.30 17.20 -7.51
C SER A 213 -8.73 18.40 -6.75
N ILE A 214 -8.63 18.32 -5.42
CA ILE A 214 -7.98 19.33 -4.57
C ILE A 214 -6.51 19.47 -4.96
N VAL A 215 -5.79 18.35 -5.09
CA VAL A 215 -4.37 18.39 -5.48
C VAL A 215 -4.21 19.04 -6.86
N ALA A 216 -5.05 18.68 -7.84
CA ALA A 216 -5.01 19.30 -9.18
C ALA A 216 -5.29 20.81 -9.12
N ALA A 217 -6.30 21.26 -8.36
CA ALA A 217 -6.64 22.67 -8.22
C ALA A 217 -5.49 23.47 -7.59
N LEU A 218 -4.89 22.95 -6.53
CA LEU A 218 -3.77 23.59 -5.84
C LEU A 218 -2.50 23.67 -6.69
N LEU A 219 -2.22 22.65 -7.50
CA LEU A 219 -1.10 22.69 -8.46
C LEU A 219 -1.30 23.78 -9.51
N VAL A 220 -2.54 23.92 -10.02
CA VAL A 220 -2.89 25.00 -10.98
C VAL A 220 -2.79 26.37 -10.29
N GLU A 221 -3.30 26.52 -9.07
CA GLU A 221 -3.17 27.78 -8.28
C GLU A 221 -1.71 28.17 -8.03
N ALA A 222 -0.84 27.17 -7.78
CA ALA A 222 0.61 27.36 -7.61
C ALA A 222 1.34 27.69 -8.94
N GLY A 223 0.64 27.77 -10.07
CA GLY A 223 1.20 28.11 -11.38
C GLY A 223 1.98 26.99 -12.05
N VAL A 224 1.83 25.74 -11.57
CA VAL A 224 2.52 24.57 -12.14
C VAL A 224 1.82 24.11 -13.42
N LYS A 225 2.59 23.72 -14.43
CA LYS A 225 2.05 23.08 -15.64
C LYS A 225 1.59 21.66 -15.30
N VAL A 226 0.29 21.43 -15.28
CA VAL A 226 -0.32 20.16 -14.86
C VAL A 226 -0.81 19.36 -16.05
N ARG A 227 -0.58 18.04 -16.02
CA ARG A 227 -1.20 17.05 -16.92
C ARG A 227 -1.90 15.97 -16.07
N ALA A 228 -3.19 15.81 -16.28
CA ALA A 228 -3.99 14.86 -15.54
C ALA A 228 -4.08 13.49 -16.24
N TYR A 229 -4.09 12.42 -15.45
CA TYR A 229 -4.24 11.03 -15.92
C TYR A 229 -5.37 10.35 -15.17
N THR A 230 -6.27 9.68 -15.89
CA THR A 230 -7.41 8.96 -15.32
C THR A 230 -7.59 7.59 -15.93
N LEU A 231 -8.10 6.63 -15.13
CA LEU A 231 -8.40 5.27 -15.59
C LEU A 231 -9.75 5.18 -16.28
N ASP A 232 -9.83 4.37 -17.32
CA ASP A 232 -11.07 3.95 -17.94
C ASP A 232 -11.17 2.42 -17.97
N PHE A 233 -12.17 1.88 -17.27
CA PHE A 233 -12.50 0.46 -17.26
C PHE A 233 -13.51 0.05 -18.36
N GLY A 234 -13.81 0.95 -19.30
CA GLY A 234 -14.81 0.76 -20.33
C GLY A 234 -16.23 0.70 -19.76
N ASN A 235 -17.05 -0.20 -20.32
CA ASN A 235 -18.45 -0.35 -19.91
C ASN A 235 -18.64 -1.20 -18.63
N VAL A 236 -17.55 -1.63 -18.00
CA VAL A 236 -17.59 -2.51 -16.83
C VAL A 236 -17.02 -1.75 -15.63
N GLY A 237 -17.78 -1.67 -14.55
CA GLY A 237 -17.36 -0.97 -13.34
C GLY A 237 -18.05 0.38 -13.14
N ILE A 238 -17.55 1.15 -12.20
CA ILE A 238 -18.06 2.50 -11.91
C ILE A 238 -17.22 3.49 -12.71
N PRO A 239 -17.81 4.28 -13.62
CA PRO A 239 -17.06 5.22 -14.43
C PRO A 239 -16.53 6.36 -13.55
N GLU A 240 -15.21 6.57 -13.55
CA GLU A 240 -14.54 7.72 -12.93
C GLU A 240 -14.26 8.82 -13.96
N TYR A 241 -14.04 8.44 -15.21
CA TYR A 241 -13.67 9.34 -16.30
C TYR A 241 -14.56 10.59 -16.43
N PRO A 242 -15.90 10.50 -16.41
CA PRO A 242 -16.75 11.71 -16.58
C PRO A 242 -16.53 12.76 -15.48
N TYR A 243 -16.21 12.34 -14.27
CA TYR A 243 -15.92 13.26 -13.16
C TYR A 243 -14.52 13.85 -13.26
N ALA A 244 -13.54 13.05 -13.70
CA ALA A 244 -12.19 13.54 -13.97
C ALA A 244 -12.20 14.55 -15.13
N GLU A 245 -12.98 14.32 -16.18
CA GLU A 245 -13.19 15.22 -17.31
C GLU A 245 -13.78 16.55 -16.86
N GLN A 246 -14.86 16.52 -16.06
CA GLN A 246 -15.46 17.73 -15.50
C GLN A 246 -14.46 18.58 -14.70
N VAL A 247 -13.60 17.95 -13.88
CA VAL A 247 -12.57 18.67 -13.12
C VAL A 247 -11.49 19.23 -14.05
N ALA A 248 -11.04 18.45 -15.03
CA ALA A 248 -10.00 18.85 -15.96
C ALA A 248 -10.45 20.04 -16.84
N GLU A 249 -11.71 20.02 -17.31
CA GLU A 249 -12.33 21.13 -18.04
C GLU A 249 -12.44 22.39 -17.16
N PHE A 250 -12.92 22.24 -15.91
CA PHE A 250 -13.03 23.36 -14.98
C PHE A 250 -11.67 24.02 -14.67
N LEU A 251 -10.61 23.22 -14.50
CA LEU A 251 -9.26 23.70 -14.23
C LEU A 251 -8.48 24.07 -15.51
N ASN A 252 -9.06 23.83 -16.68
CA ASN A 252 -8.43 24.04 -17.99
C ASN A 252 -7.06 23.31 -18.11
N ILE A 253 -7.01 22.05 -17.71
CA ILE A 253 -5.82 21.20 -17.78
C ILE A 253 -6.04 20.02 -18.74
N PRO A 254 -4.99 19.56 -19.48
CA PRO A 254 -5.10 18.38 -20.33
C PRO A 254 -5.33 17.12 -19.52
N LEU A 255 -6.26 16.27 -19.98
CA LEU A 255 -6.59 14.98 -19.38
C LEU A 255 -6.25 13.84 -20.33
N VAL A 256 -5.44 12.89 -19.85
CA VAL A 256 -5.08 11.66 -20.55
C VAL A 256 -5.90 10.51 -19.98
N LYS A 257 -6.65 9.85 -20.87
CA LYS A 257 -7.46 8.67 -20.56
C LYS A 257 -6.61 7.41 -20.70
N VAL A 258 -6.45 6.63 -19.65
CA VAL A 258 -5.66 5.41 -19.62
C VAL A 258 -6.56 4.19 -19.68
N ASP A 259 -6.43 3.39 -20.75
CA ASP A 259 -7.21 2.18 -20.97
C ASP A 259 -6.84 1.07 -19.99
N ALA A 260 -7.74 0.79 -19.04
CA ALA A 260 -7.66 -0.29 -18.06
C ALA A 260 -8.54 -1.49 -18.46
N SER A 261 -8.62 -1.79 -19.76
CA SER A 261 -9.32 -2.98 -20.28
C SER A 261 -8.73 -4.28 -19.72
N PRO A 262 -9.50 -5.38 -19.69
CA PRO A 262 -9.02 -6.69 -19.23
C PRO A 262 -7.71 -7.13 -19.89
N LYS A 263 -7.54 -6.84 -21.18
CA LYS A 263 -6.31 -7.15 -21.93
C LYS A 263 -5.10 -6.41 -21.37
N ASN A 264 -5.23 -5.10 -21.14
CA ASN A 264 -4.14 -4.28 -20.61
C ASN A 264 -3.82 -4.65 -19.16
N ILE A 265 -4.84 -4.90 -18.33
CA ILE A 265 -4.70 -5.40 -16.96
C ILE A 265 -3.94 -6.73 -16.95
N LYS A 266 -4.32 -7.69 -17.79
CA LYS A 266 -3.63 -8.99 -17.89
C LYS A 266 -2.15 -8.83 -18.25
N ASN A 267 -1.84 -7.98 -19.23
CA ASN A 267 -0.46 -7.72 -19.64
C ASN A 267 0.37 -7.04 -18.56
N ALA A 268 -0.27 -6.24 -17.71
CA ALA A 268 0.38 -5.51 -16.62
C ALA A 268 0.58 -6.34 -15.34
N LEU A 269 -0.06 -7.52 -15.18
CA LEU A 269 0.01 -8.32 -13.95
C LEU A 269 1.45 -8.63 -13.52
N VAL A 270 2.22 -9.30 -14.37
CA VAL A 270 3.61 -9.69 -14.06
C VAL A 270 4.52 -8.48 -13.87
N PRO A 271 4.51 -7.47 -14.76
CA PRO A 271 5.27 -6.24 -14.54
C PRO A 271 4.93 -5.55 -13.21
N THR A 272 3.65 -5.48 -12.84
CA THR A 272 3.21 -4.89 -11.57
C THR A 272 3.79 -5.64 -10.36
N VAL A 273 3.70 -6.97 -10.35
CA VAL A 273 4.22 -7.79 -9.26
C VAL A 273 5.73 -7.63 -9.12
N LYS A 274 6.46 -7.54 -10.23
CA LYS A 274 7.92 -7.29 -10.23
C LYS A 274 8.30 -5.87 -9.78
N ALA A 275 7.42 -4.89 -10.00
CA ALA A 275 7.60 -3.52 -9.51
C ALA A 275 7.41 -3.41 -7.99
N LEU A 276 6.76 -4.41 -7.40
CA LEU A 276 6.46 -4.47 -5.97
C LEU A 276 7.31 -5.54 -5.29
N ASP A 277 7.78 -5.27 -4.09
CA ASP A 277 8.58 -6.24 -3.33
C ASP A 277 7.74 -7.28 -2.60
N LEU A 278 6.60 -6.86 -2.09
CA LEU A 278 5.64 -7.67 -1.34
C LEU A 278 4.39 -7.94 -2.19
N PRO A 279 3.65 -9.00 -1.90
CA PRO A 279 2.36 -9.22 -2.55
C PRO A 279 1.33 -8.17 -2.08
N PHE A 280 0.63 -7.55 -3.03
CA PHE A 280 -0.51 -6.68 -2.80
C PHE A 280 -1.74 -7.26 -3.49
N GLY A 281 -2.71 -7.68 -2.71
CA GLY A 281 -3.92 -8.39 -3.16
C GLY A 281 -5.14 -7.50 -3.38
N ASP A 282 -4.99 -6.18 -3.36
CA ASP A 282 -6.10 -5.28 -3.68
C ASP A 282 -6.21 -5.04 -5.20
N GLY A 283 -7.43 -4.81 -5.66
CA GLY A 283 -7.71 -4.72 -7.09
C GLY A 283 -7.18 -3.46 -7.77
N VAL A 284 -6.79 -2.43 -7.02
CA VAL A 284 -6.36 -1.14 -7.58
C VAL A 284 -4.89 -1.12 -7.99
N THR A 285 -4.10 -2.08 -7.54
CA THR A 285 -2.65 -2.12 -7.71
C THR A 285 -2.24 -2.17 -9.19
N VAL A 286 -2.82 -3.07 -9.97
CA VAL A 286 -2.48 -3.21 -11.41
C VAL A 286 -2.98 -2.03 -12.25
N PRO A 287 -4.21 -1.51 -12.07
CA PRO A 287 -4.61 -0.26 -12.72
C PRO A 287 -3.68 0.93 -12.42
N LEU A 288 -3.20 1.08 -11.19
CA LEU A 288 -2.26 2.14 -10.83
C LEU A 288 -0.89 1.97 -11.51
N TYR A 289 -0.44 0.74 -11.76
CA TYR A 289 0.76 0.48 -12.57
C TYR A 289 0.60 1.05 -13.99
N LEU A 290 -0.56 0.84 -14.64
CA LEU A 290 -0.83 1.39 -15.97
C LEU A 290 -0.84 2.92 -15.98
N LEU A 291 -1.39 3.57 -14.94
CA LEU A 291 -1.33 5.03 -14.82
C LEU A 291 0.12 5.53 -14.76
N ASN A 292 0.96 4.92 -13.92
CA ASN A 292 2.36 5.29 -13.81
C ASN A 292 3.12 5.06 -15.12
N GLN A 293 2.84 3.94 -15.81
CA GLN A 293 3.46 3.61 -17.10
C GLN A 293 3.16 4.67 -18.17
N VAL A 294 1.92 5.16 -18.24
CA VAL A 294 1.54 6.19 -19.22
C VAL A 294 2.09 7.56 -18.80
N ALA A 295 1.98 7.91 -17.52
CA ALA A 295 2.45 9.21 -17.02
C ALA A 295 3.96 9.39 -17.21
N SER A 296 4.76 8.33 -17.04
CA SER A 296 6.22 8.38 -17.18
C SER A 296 6.71 8.70 -18.60
N GLN A 297 5.84 8.62 -19.60
CA GLN A 297 6.19 9.00 -20.97
C GLN A 297 6.28 10.51 -21.18
N GLU A 298 5.65 11.29 -20.29
CA GLU A 298 5.47 12.73 -20.48
C GLU A 298 5.87 13.57 -19.25
N THR A 299 5.99 12.95 -18.07
CA THR A 299 6.31 13.63 -16.80
C THR A 299 7.34 12.84 -16.01
N GLN A 300 8.10 13.54 -15.15
CA GLN A 300 9.07 12.94 -14.23
C GLN A 300 8.56 12.87 -12.79
N ILE A 301 7.54 13.67 -12.48
CA ILE A 301 6.95 13.76 -11.15
C ILE A 301 5.45 13.58 -11.27
N ILE A 302 4.91 12.74 -10.38
CA ILE A 302 3.48 12.49 -10.29
C ILE A 302 2.96 12.91 -8.91
N PHE A 303 1.86 13.64 -8.91
CA PHE A 303 1.11 13.99 -7.71
C PHE A 303 -0.12 13.08 -7.57
N ASN A 304 -0.50 12.77 -6.34
CA ASN A 304 -1.69 12.00 -6.03
C ASN A 304 -2.40 12.52 -4.77
N GLY A 305 -3.64 12.11 -4.59
CA GLY A 305 -4.48 12.46 -3.43
C GLY A 305 -4.41 11.45 -2.28
N GLU A 306 -3.39 10.59 -2.24
CA GLU A 306 -3.26 9.60 -1.18
C GLU A 306 -3.00 10.26 0.18
N GLY A 307 -3.64 9.75 1.23
CA GLY A 307 -3.65 10.36 2.56
C GLY A 307 -4.97 11.06 2.90
N GLY A 308 -5.66 11.66 1.92
CA GLY A 308 -6.88 12.42 2.17
C GLY A 308 -7.99 11.62 2.84
N ASP A 309 -8.23 10.39 2.42
CA ASP A 309 -9.21 9.49 3.06
C ASP A 309 -8.85 9.17 4.52
N GLN A 310 -7.56 8.99 4.82
CA GLN A 310 -7.08 8.67 6.15
C GLN A 310 -7.19 9.86 7.10
N LEU A 311 -6.85 11.04 6.61
CA LEU A 311 -6.85 12.27 7.40
C LEU A 311 -8.27 12.78 7.70
N PHE A 312 -9.21 12.62 6.78
CA PHE A 312 -10.55 13.23 6.86
C PHE A 312 -11.70 12.21 6.90
N ALA A 313 -11.44 10.98 7.33
CA ALA A 313 -12.45 9.93 7.47
C ALA A 313 -13.26 9.64 6.19
N GLY A 314 -12.60 9.61 5.02
CA GLY A 314 -13.25 9.40 3.72
C GLY A 314 -13.68 7.97 3.40
N TRP A 315 -13.61 7.03 4.35
CA TRP A 315 -13.90 5.59 4.20
C TRP A 315 -15.11 5.16 5.06
N THR A 316 -16.21 5.85 4.94
CA THR A 316 -17.39 5.83 5.83
C THR A 316 -18.06 4.49 6.04
N ASN A 317 -18.02 3.57 5.09
CA ASN A 317 -18.67 2.27 5.23
C ASN A 317 -18.06 1.40 6.34
N LYS A 318 -16.75 1.51 6.61
CA LYS A 318 -16.09 0.73 7.67
C LYS A 318 -16.29 1.30 9.07
N PRO A 319 -16.16 2.62 9.31
CA PRO A 319 -16.50 3.22 10.60
C PRO A 319 -17.97 3.07 10.94
N LEU A 320 -18.89 3.13 9.96
CA LEU A 320 -20.31 2.93 10.23
C LEU A 320 -20.62 1.49 10.68
N ILE A 321 -19.93 0.49 10.09
CA ILE A 321 -19.98 -0.89 10.57
C ILE A 321 -19.44 -0.96 12.00
N ALA A 322 -18.30 -0.32 12.27
CA ALA A 322 -17.70 -0.27 13.58
C ALA A 322 -18.57 0.50 14.59
N ALA A 323 -19.17 1.64 14.20
CA ALA A 323 -20.07 2.42 15.04
C ALA A 323 -21.38 1.66 15.37
N GLY A 324 -21.93 0.92 14.42
CA GLY A 324 -23.08 0.04 14.67
C GLY A 324 -22.80 -1.04 15.72
N ILE A 325 -21.54 -1.46 15.85
CA ILE A 325 -21.07 -2.41 16.85
C ILE A 325 -20.93 -1.72 18.23
N TYR A 326 -20.51 -0.46 18.27
CA TYR A 326 -20.33 0.31 19.50
C TYR A 326 -21.64 0.82 20.12
N GLN A 327 -22.72 0.89 19.38
CA GLN A 327 -24.05 1.23 19.90
C GLN A 327 -24.71 0.09 20.69
N ALA A 328 -24.12 -1.09 20.69
CA ALA A 328 -24.54 -2.17 21.57
C ALA A 328 -23.93 -1.97 22.96
N GLU A 329 -24.78 -1.71 23.95
CA GLU A 329 -24.49 -1.23 25.31
C GLU A 329 -23.81 -2.22 26.26
N HIS A 330 -22.61 -2.77 26.00
CA HIS A 330 -21.94 -3.66 26.97
C HIS A 330 -20.44 -3.44 27.14
N PRO A 331 -19.89 -3.45 28.38
CA PRO A 331 -18.52 -3.10 28.70
C PRO A 331 -17.42 -4.15 28.38
N ASN A 332 -17.75 -5.34 27.89
CA ASN A 332 -16.78 -6.38 27.50
C ASN A 332 -16.42 -6.32 26.00
N GLN A 333 -16.43 -5.13 25.38
CA GLN A 333 -16.58 -4.98 23.93
C GLN A 333 -15.32 -4.59 23.16
N GLU A 334 -14.18 -4.29 23.80
CA GLU A 334 -12.98 -3.94 23.05
C GLU A 334 -12.44 -5.11 22.22
N GLU A 335 -12.45 -6.31 22.77
CA GLU A 335 -12.06 -7.52 22.04
C GLU A 335 -13.02 -7.81 20.88
N GLY A 336 -14.31 -7.66 21.10
CA GLY A 336 -15.35 -7.78 20.08
C GLY A 336 -15.21 -6.74 18.96
N PHE A 337 -14.84 -5.50 19.27
CA PHE A 337 -14.61 -4.44 18.30
C PHE A 337 -13.42 -4.73 17.39
N ILE A 338 -12.27 -5.10 17.94
CA ILE A 338 -11.07 -5.42 17.17
C ILE A 338 -11.33 -6.60 16.23
N GLN A 339 -12.01 -7.64 16.71
CA GLN A 339 -12.41 -8.78 15.90
C GLN A 339 -13.34 -8.37 14.74
N GLN A 340 -14.34 -7.53 15.00
CA GLN A 340 -15.25 -7.05 13.96
C GLN A 340 -14.54 -6.14 12.96
N TYR A 341 -13.62 -5.30 13.43
CA TYR A 341 -12.76 -4.51 12.55
C TYR A 341 -11.94 -5.40 11.63
N LEU A 342 -11.29 -6.45 12.15
CA LEU A 342 -10.56 -7.44 11.36
C LEU A 342 -11.45 -8.12 10.31
N ARG A 343 -12.65 -8.54 10.66
CA ARG A 343 -13.61 -9.17 9.73
C ARG A 343 -13.98 -8.30 8.52
N THR A 344 -13.87 -6.98 8.64
CA THR A 344 -14.11 -6.09 7.49
C THR A 344 -13.05 -6.22 6.40
N PHE A 345 -11.85 -6.69 6.75
CA PHE A 345 -10.71 -6.86 5.84
C PHE A 345 -10.47 -8.31 5.45
N HIS A 346 -10.56 -9.23 6.41
CA HIS A 346 -10.20 -10.63 6.22
C HIS A 346 -11.14 -11.35 5.24
N ARG A 347 -10.60 -11.70 4.06
CA ARG A 347 -11.40 -12.28 2.98
C ARG A 347 -11.83 -13.72 3.25
N PHE A 348 -11.01 -14.45 4.00
CA PHE A 348 -11.21 -15.87 4.32
C PHE A 348 -11.59 -16.12 5.78
N TRP A 349 -12.09 -15.10 6.49
CA TRP A 349 -12.50 -15.24 7.89
C TRP A 349 -13.48 -16.40 8.11
N GLY A 350 -13.08 -17.32 8.97
CA GLY A 350 -13.86 -18.53 9.32
C GLY A 350 -13.76 -19.66 8.31
N TYR A 351 -12.95 -19.52 7.27
CA TYR A 351 -12.71 -20.55 6.27
C TYR A 351 -11.25 -21.04 6.25
N GLU A 352 -10.42 -20.62 7.19
CA GLU A 352 -8.98 -20.87 7.21
C GLU A 352 -8.66 -22.36 7.09
N LYS A 353 -9.40 -23.23 7.80
CA LYS A 353 -9.25 -24.71 7.73
C LYS A 353 -9.54 -25.28 6.35
N ARG A 354 -10.27 -24.57 5.49
CA ARG A 354 -10.63 -24.99 4.12
C ARG A 354 -9.81 -24.26 3.06
N VAL A 355 -9.09 -23.24 3.45
CA VAL A 355 -8.23 -22.42 2.57
C VAL A 355 -6.81 -22.96 2.56
N TYR A 356 -6.26 -23.26 3.74
CA TYR A 356 -4.86 -23.67 3.89
C TYR A 356 -4.72 -25.18 4.01
N GLN A 357 -3.63 -25.71 3.49
CA GLN A 357 -3.23 -27.10 3.72
C GLN A 357 -3.09 -27.39 5.22
N PRO A 358 -3.31 -28.64 5.68
CA PRO A 358 -3.33 -28.97 7.10
C PRO A 358 -2.08 -28.54 7.87
N GLU A 359 -0.90 -28.67 7.27
CA GLU A 359 0.39 -28.31 7.88
C GLU A 359 0.52 -26.79 8.04
N ILE A 360 0.01 -26.02 7.08
CA ILE A 360 -0.02 -24.56 7.14
C ILE A 360 -1.07 -24.11 8.16
N TYR A 361 -2.25 -24.71 8.13
CA TYR A 361 -3.30 -24.39 9.10
C TYR A 361 -2.84 -24.66 10.54
N ALA A 362 -2.12 -25.75 10.79
CA ALA A 362 -1.57 -26.07 12.11
C ALA A 362 -0.59 -24.99 12.62
N GLN A 363 0.16 -24.35 11.73
CA GLN A 363 1.07 -23.26 12.11
C GLN A 363 0.32 -21.95 12.44
N ILE A 364 -0.75 -21.65 11.71
CA ILE A 364 -1.47 -20.36 11.87
C ILE A 364 -2.60 -20.41 12.91
N GLN A 365 -3.12 -21.59 13.27
CA GLN A 365 -4.28 -21.69 14.18
C GLN A 365 -4.03 -21.11 15.59
N GLY A 366 -2.77 -20.96 15.99
CA GLY A 366 -2.36 -20.36 17.26
C GLY A 366 -2.11 -18.85 17.16
N LEU A 367 -2.19 -18.26 15.96
CA LEU A 367 -1.97 -16.84 15.76
C LEU A 367 -3.26 -16.05 16.01
N ASN A 368 -3.13 -14.99 16.77
CA ASN A 368 -4.19 -14.02 16.93
C ASN A 368 -3.97 -12.84 15.97
N ALA A 369 -4.66 -12.84 14.83
CA ALA A 369 -4.56 -11.76 13.83
C ALA A 369 -4.99 -10.38 14.37
N GLN A 370 -5.67 -10.33 15.54
CA GLN A 370 -6.01 -9.07 16.21
C GLN A 370 -4.77 -8.36 16.76
N ASP A 371 -3.69 -9.09 17.07
CA ASP A 371 -2.46 -8.52 17.63
C ASP A 371 -1.82 -7.48 16.69
N TRP A 372 -1.97 -7.65 15.37
CA TRP A 372 -1.54 -6.65 14.37
C TRP A 372 -2.33 -5.34 14.41
N LEU A 373 -3.49 -5.33 15.07
CA LEU A 373 -4.38 -4.17 15.15
C LEU A 373 -4.26 -3.43 16.49
N LEU A 374 -3.81 -4.11 17.58
CA LEU A 374 -3.83 -3.60 18.93
C LEU A 374 -3.20 -2.21 19.07
N ASN A 375 -1.96 -2.05 18.60
CA ASN A 375 -1.29 -0.75 18.67
C ASN A 375 -2.03 0.33 17.87
N ALA A 376 -2.50 0.00 16.68
CA ALA A 376 -3.17 0.97 15.81
C ALA A 376 -4.55 1.42 16.34
N LEU A 377 -5.22 0.55 17.09
CA LEU A 377 -6.55 0.79 17.68
C LEU A 377 -6.48 1.14 19.18
N ASP A 378 -5.30 1.42 19.73
CA ASP A 378 -5.12 1.73 21.14
C ASP A 378 -5.78 3.06 21.52
N ALA A 379 -6.73 2.98 22.48
CA ALA A 379 -7.49 4.12 22.98
C ALA A 379 -6.65 5.13 23.77
N SER A 380 -5.47 4.73 24.28
CA SER A 380 -4.59 5.64 25.01
C SER A 380 -4.02 6.76 24.13
N PHE A 381 -3.87 6.50 22.83
CA PHE A 381 -3.42 7.50 21.84
C PHE A 381 -4.57 8.31 21.25
N CYS A 382 -5.71 7.68 21.01
CA CYS A 382 -6.91 8.31 20.47
C CYS A 382 -8.14 7.82 21.24
N PRO A 383 -8.58 8.55 22.29
CA PRO A 383 -9.75 8.19 23.08
C PRO A 383 -11.03 8.15 22.25
N SER A 384 -11.22 9.11 21.35
CA SER A 384 -12.42 9.12 20.51
C SER A 384 -12.38 8.05 19.42
N LEU A 385 -13.54 7.42 19.18
CA LEU A 385 -13.64 6.31 18.22
C LEU A 385 -13.20 6.73 16.80
N LEU A 386 -13.65 7.89 16.33
CA LEU A 386 -13.36 8.33 14.97
C LEU A 386 -11.86 8.56 14.76
N HIS A 387 -11.18 9.22 15.71
CA HIS A 387 -9.73 9.44 15.63
C HIS A 387 -8.95 8.15 15.78
N ARG A 388 -9.40 7.21 16.62
CA ARG A 388 -8.83 5.87 16.71
C ARG A 388 -8.90 5.11 15.38
N LEU A 389 -10.04 5.18 14.68
CA LEU A 389 -10.20 4.58 13.36
C LEU A 389 -9.34 5.28 12.29
N ARG A 390 -9.19 6.61 12.36
CA ARG A 390 -8.31 7.38 11.48
C ARG A 390 -6.84 7.01 11.71
N ARG A 391 -6.42 6.93 12.98
CA ARG A 391 -5.09 6.45 13.37
C ARG A 391 -4.83 5.06 12.80
N ALA A 392 -5.75 4.13 13.00
CA ALA A 392 -5.64 2.79 12.45
C ALA A 392 -5.56 2.78 10.92
N SER A 393 -6.33 3.63 10.25
CA SER A 393 -6.27 3.75 8.78
C SER A 393 -4.92 4.28 8.29
N LEU A 394 -4.29 5.25 8.99
CA LEU A 394 -2.95 5.74 8.69
C LEU A 394 -1.88 4.66 8.91
N MET A 395 -1.87 4.03 10.10
CA MET A 395 -0.82 3.10 10.50
C MET A 395 -0.89 1.74 9.77
N LEU A 396 -2.08 1.28 9.45
CA LEU A 396 -2.31 -0.02 8.81
C LEU A 396 -2.36 0.16 7.28
N LYS A 397 -3.52 0.54 6.77
CA LYS A 397 -3.73 0.61 5.32
C LYS A 397 -2.89 1.69 4.65
N GLY A 398 -2.73 2.86 5.26
CA GLY A 398 -1.89 3.95 4.76
C GLY A 398 -0.44 3.52 4.63
N ALA A 399 0.21 3.30 5.77
CA ALA A 399 1.65 3.09 5.86
C ALA A 399 2.15 1.72 5.37
N GLN A 400 1.25 0.72 5.25
CA GLN A 400 1.64 -0.64 4.89
C GLN A 400 1.11 -1.11 3.53
N ASN A 401 0.17 -0.35 2.93
CA ASN A 401 -0.38 -0.67 1.61
C ASN A 401 -0.35 0.54 0.68
N ILE A 402 -1.13 1.60 0.98
CA ILE A 402 -1.41 2.67 0.03
C ILE A 402 -0.14 3.44 -0.34
N HIS A 403 0.57 3.96 0.67
CA HIS A 403 1.72 4.83 0.44
C HIS A 403 2.92 4.09 -0.15
N PRO A 404 3.40 2.94 0.40
CA PRO A 404 4.54 2.25 -0.17
C PRO A 404 4.25 1.68 -1.56
N ARG A 405 3.03 1.23 -1.83
CA ARG A 405 2.60 0.78 -3.15
C ARG A 405 2.64 1.92 -4.16
N ALA A 406 2.05 3.09 -3.83
CA ALA A 406 2.05 4.25 -4.73
C ALA A 406 3.48 4.66 -5.11
N THR A 407 4.38 4.72 -4.13
CA THR A 407 5.79 5.06 -4.34
C THR A 407 6.51 3.98 -5.16
N ALA A 408 6.36 2.69 -4.83
CA ALA A 408 7.02 1.61 -5.55
C ALA A 408 6.60 1.54 -7.02
N LEU A 409 5.30 1.75 -7.32
CA LEU A 409 4.81 1.80 -8.69
C LEU A 409 5.36 3.00 -9.47
N GLY A 410 5.46 4.16 -8.84
CA GLY A 410 6.09 5.34 -9.44
C GLY A 410 7.58 5.10 -9.72
N PHE A 411 8.31 4.59 -8.74
CA PHE A 411 9.74 4.29 -8.85
C PHE A 411 10.06 3.28 -9.96
N ALA A 412 9.21 2.27 -10.14
CA ALA A 412 9.35 1.30 -11.22
C ALA A 412 9.30 1.93 -12.62
N HIS A 413 8.76 3.14 -12.73
CA HIS A 413 8.69 3.93 -13.97
C HIS A 413 9.59 5.17 -13.96
N GLY A 414 10.49 5.30 -12.99
CA GLY A 414 11.39 6.45 -12.88
C GLY A 414 10.70 7.74 -12.42
N LEU A 415 9.50 7.67 -11.83
CA LEU A 415 8.74 8.82 -11.37
C LEU A 415 9.03 9.16 -9.90
N GLY A 416 9.25 10.45 -9.60
CA GLY A 416 9.11 10.98 -8.25
C GLY A 416 7.62 11.03 -7.87
N VAL A 417 7.28 10.56 -6.67
CA VAL A 417 5.88 10.49 -6.20
C VAL A 417 5.65 11.49 -5.08
N ARG A 418 4.73 12.43 -5.29
CA ARG A 418 4.39 13.48 -4.34
C ARG A 418 2.93 13.36 -3.88
N SER A 419 2.72 13.43 -2.57
CA SER A 419 1.41 13.27 -1.93
C SER A 419 1.20 14.40 -0.92
N PRO A 420 0.59 15.53 -1.29
CA PRO A 420 0.44 16.70 -0.40
C PRO A 420 -0.30 16.38 0.90
N PHE A 421 -1.24 15.44 0.89
CA PHE A 421 -1.90 14.97 2.12
C PHE A 421 -0.97 14.20 3.08
N CYS A 422 0.23 13.80 2.64
CA CYS A 422 1.27 13.26 3.51
C CYS A 422 2.21 14.36 4.06
N ASP A 423 1.72 15.60 4.22
CA ASP A 423 2.41 16.65 4.98
C ASP A 423 2.15 16.44 6.48
N LEU A 424 3.22 16.41 7.27
CA LEU A 424 3.13 16.08 8.70
C LEU A 424 2.34 17.14 9.48
N LEU A 425 2.53 18.41 9.19
CA LEU A 425 1.83 19.51 9.87
C LEU A 425 0.32 19.47 9.56
N LEU A 426 -0.04 19.23 8.30
CA LEU A 426 -1.44 19.03 7.92
C LEU A 426 -2.03 17.83 8.66
N ALA A 427 -1.34 16.71 8.70
CA ALA A 427 -1.82 15.48 9.33
C ALA A 427 -2.00 15.64 10.84
N GLU A 428 -1.01 16.21 11.55
CA GLU A 428 -1.09 16.51 12.99
C GLU A 428 -2.25 17.44 13.32
N TRP A 429 -2.42 18.49 12.51
CA TRP A 429 -3.54 19.41 12.68
C TRP A 429 -4.90 18.70 12.58
N THR A 430 -5.05 17.70 11.70
CA THR A 430 -6.32 16.97 11.57
C THR A 430 -6.70 16.20 12.85
N PHE A 431 -5.75 15.86 13.72
CA PHE A 431 -6.01 15.24 15.02
C PHE A 431 -6.38 16.25 16.13
N GLN A 432 -6.36 17.56 15.80
CA GLN A 432 -6.88 18.61 16.66
C GLN A 432 -8.34 18.95 16.32
N LEU A 433 -8.91 18.43 15.25
CA LEU A 433 -10.31 18.65 14.87
C LEU A 433 -11.26 17.89 15.80
N SER A 434 -12.45 18.45 16.04
CA SER A 434 -13.53 17.63 16.58
C SER A 434 -13.96 16.57 15.57
N GLY A 435 -14.40 15.40 16.04
CA GLY A 435 -14.86 14.32 15.16
C GLY A 435 -16.00 14.75 14.23
N GLU A 436 -16.85 15.66 14.69
CA GLU A 436 -17.99 16.17 13.92
C GLU A 436 -17.56 17.01 12.71
N LEU A 437 -16.41 17.68 12.76
CA LEU A 437 -15.86 18.38 11.61
C LEU A 437 -15.31 17.42 10.55
N CYS A 438 -14.86 16.24 10.93
CA CYS A 438 -14.42 15.22 9.97
C CYS A 438 -15.60 14.46 9.36
N LEU A 439 -16.58 14.06 10.20
CA LEU A 439 -17.78 13.30 9.82
C LEU A 439 -19.01 13.96 10.41
N HIS A 440 -19.72 14.74 9.60
CA HIS A 440 -20.93 15.46 10.01
C HIS A 440 -22.17 14.69 9.55
N GLY A 441 -22.83 13.99 10.49
CA GLY A 441 -23.90 13.07 10.16
C GLY A 441 -23.42 11.97 9.21
N ALA A 442 -24.00 11.90 8.00
CA ALA A 442 -23.58 10.99 6.94
C ALA A 442 -22.55 11.60 5.96
N CYS A 443 -22.15 12.85 6.17
CA CYS A 443 -21.22 13.56 5.29
C CYS A 443 -19.77 13.32 5.75
N GLU A 444 -19.05 12.48 5.03
CA GLU A 444 -17.62 12.25 5.18
C GLU A 444 -16.80 13.46 4.69
N LYS A 445 -15.60 13.64 5.25
CA LYS A 445 -14.67 14.72 4.87
C LYS A 445 -15.32 16.11 4.98
N TYR A 446 -16.23 16.31 5.91
CA TYR A 446 -17.07 17.51 5.95
C TYR A 446 -16.26 18.80 5.92
N ILE A 447 -15.31 18.97 6.83
CA ILE A 447 -14.48 20.18 6.89
C ILE A 447 -13.61 20.36 5.63
N LEU A 448 -13.13 19.26 5.02
CA LEU A 448 -12.38 19.33 3.78
C LEU A 448 -13.27 19.83 2.64
N LYS A 449 -14.51 19.36 2.54
CA LYS A 449 -15.51 19.84 1.57
C LYS A 449 -15.79 21.33 1.75
N ARG A 450 -16.00 21.75 3.00
CA ARG A 450 -16.24 23.16 3.35
C ARG A 450 -15.06 24.06 2.97
N ALA A 451 -13.84 23.61 3.23
CA ALA A 451 -12.63 24.38 2.92
C ALA A 451 -12.42 24.62 1.43
N VAL A 452 -12.90 23.73 0.57
CA VAL A 452 -12.63 23.76 -0.87
C VAL A 452 -13.84 23.99 -1.76
N GLU A 453 -15.01 24.32 -1.16
CA GLU A 453 -16.27 24.47 -1.92
C GLU A 453 -16.23 25.55 -3.00
N ASN A 454 -15.33 26.54 -2.88
CA ASN A 454 -15.11 27.58 -3.88
C ASN A 454 -13.96 27.28 -4.85
N TRP A 455 -13.24 26.14 -4.69
CA TRP A 455 -12.11 25.79 -5.53
C TRP A 455 -12.46 24.82 -6.64
N LEU A 456 -13.59 24.14 -6.51
CA LEU A 456 -14.00 23.05 -7.38
C LEU A 456 -15.52 23.11 -7.65
N PRO A 457 -16.02 22.46 -8.72
CA PRO A 457 -17.46 22.36 -8.95
C PRO A 457 -18.19 21.69 -7.77
N SER A 458 -19.36 22.22 -7.42
CA SER A 458 -20.19 21.74 -6.30
C SER A 458 -20.50 20.24 -6.39
N GLU A 459 -20.76 19.74 -7.60
CA GLU A 459 -21.06 18.33 -7.89
C GLU A 459 -19.86 17.42 -7.57
N ILE A 460 -18.63 17.92 -7.64
CA ILE A 460 -17.42 17.20 -7.27
C ILE A 460 -17.22 17.27 -5.75
N VAL A 461 -17.34 18.45 -5.16
CA VAL A 461 -17.10 18.67 -3.72
C VAL A 461 -18.08 17.87 -2.88
N TRP A 462 -19.37 17.97 -3.18
CA TRP A 462 -20.45 17.37 -2.37
C TRP A 462 -20.83 15.96 -2.81
N ARG A 463 -20.14 15.42 -3.81
CA ARG A 463 -20.32 14.03 -4.23
C ARG A 463 -20.07 13.08 -3.06
N GLN A 464 -20.93 12.06 -2.95
CA GLN A 464 -20.70 10.98 -2.00
C GLN A 464 -19.43 10.20 -2.36
N LYS A 465 -18.56 9.95 -1.37
CA LYS A 465 -17.33 9.17 -1.56
C LYS A 465 -17.61 7.78 -2.09
N ARG A 466 -16.92 7.42 -3.16
CA ARG A 466 -16.85 6.05 -3.69
C ARG A 466 -15.41 5.66 -3.85
N GLY A 467 -15.10 4.39 -3.55
CA GLY A 467 -13.78 3.83 -3.87
C GLY A 467 -13.68 3.53 -5.36
N MET A 468 -12.47 3.39 -5.86
CA MET A 468 -12.19 2.95 -7.23
C MET A 468 -12.92 1.63 -7.51
N GLY A 469 -13.84 1.65 -8.45
CA GLY A 469 -14.76 0.56 -8.75
C GLY A 469 -14.16 -0.49 -9.68
N VAL A 470 -13.01 -1.09 -9.33
CA VAL A 470 -12.36 -2.11 -10.15
C VAL A 470 -13.28 -3.35 -10.28
N PRO A 471 -13.62 -3.79 -11.50
CA PRO A 471 -14.61 -4.83 -11.72
C PRO A 471 -14.04 -6.25 -11.61
N LEU A 472 -13.34 -6.56 -10.52
CA LEU A 472 -12.63 -7.83 -10.30
C LEU A 472 -13.51 -9.07 -10.50
N THR A 473 -14.73 -9.05 -9.94
CA THR A 473 -15.65 -10.20 -10.06
C THR A 473 -16.07 -10.41 -11.52
N SER A 474 -16.35 -9.33 -12.25
CA SER A 474 -16.67 -9.43 -13.67
C SER A 474 -15.49 -9.99 -14.46
N TRP A 475 -14.30 -9.46 -14.25
CA TRP A 475 -13.09 -9.94 -14.92
C TRP A 475 -12.78 -11.40 -14.59
N CYS A 476 -12.78 -11.79 -13.33
CA CYS A 476 -12.51 -13.17 -12.94
C CYS A 476 -13.54 -14.16 -13.49
N LEU A 477 -14.80 -13.78 -13.49
CA LEU A 477 -15.87 -14.67 -13.93
C LEU A 477 -16.12 -14.68 -15.44
N ASN A 478 -15.53 -13.73 -16.22
CA ASN A 478 -15.71 -13.63 -17.65
C ASN A 478 -14.35 -13.58 -18.37
N ASP A 479 -13.68 -12.42 -18.34
CA ASP A 479 -12.50 -12.14 -19.17
C ASP A 479 -11.29 -13.03 -18.80
N PHE A 480 -11.09 -13.30 -17.51
CA PHE A 480 -9.97 -14.10 -16.98
C PHE A 480 -10.35 -15.53 -16.62
N TRP A 481 -11.55 -15.99 -16.95
CA TRP A 481 -12.03 -17.32 -16.56
C TRP A 481 -11.04 -18.44 -16.86
N HIS A 482 -10.51 -18.50 -18.07
CA HIS A 482 -9.51 -19.50 -18.45
C HIS A 482 -8.13 -19.23 -17.84
N ASP A 483 -7.78 -17.95 -17.64
CA ASP A 483 -6.50 -17.56 -17.05
C ASP A 483 -6.42 -17.94 -15.57
N ILE A 484 -7.53 -17.91 -14.82
CA ILE A 484 -7.59 -18.42 -13.45
C ILE A 484 -7.12 -19.87 -13.42
N GLY A 485 -7.54 -20.69 -14.37
CA GLY A 485 -7.06 -22.06 -14.52
C GLY A 485 -5.57 -22.20 -14.85
N ASN A 486 -4.90 -21.12 -15.24
CA ASN A 486 -3.45 -21.08 -15.42
C ASN A 486 -2.72 -20.64 -14.15
N TRP A 487 -3.26 -19.69 -13.41
CA TRP A 487 -2.64 -19.11 -12.21
C TRP A 487 -2.94 -19.93 -10.94
N LEU A 488 -4.21 -20.37 -10.79
CA LEU A 488 -4.71 -21.09 -9.62
C LEU A 488 -5.07 -22.56 -10.00
N ASN A 489 -4.22 -23.16 -10.81
CA ASN A 489 -4.40 -24.55 -11.23
C ASN A 489 -4.23 -25.51 -10.03
N PRO A 490 -5.12 -26.51 -9.85
CA PRO A 490 -5.02 -27.44 -8.73
C PRO A 490 -3.67 -28.16 -8.63
N GLY A 491 -3.05 -28.50 -9.75
CA GLY A 491 -1.72 -29.12 -9.75
C GLY A 491 -0.61 -28.19 -9.28
N ILE A 492 -0.72 -26.88 -9.61
CA ILE A 492 0.19 -25.86 -9.11
C ILE A 492 0.02 -25.67 -7.61
N LEU A 493 -1.22 -25.43 -7.14
CA LEU A 493 -1.52 -25.23 -5.72
C LEU A 493 -1.14 -26.44 -4.86
N SER A 494 -1.30 -27.64 -5.39
CA SER A 494 -0.86 -28.88 -4.73
C SER A 494 0.66 -28.97 -4.61
N SER A 495 1.39 -28.49 -5.61
CA SER A 495 2.87 -28.49 -5.60
C SER A 495 3.44 -27.47 -4.62
N ASP A 496 2.80 -26.30 -4.52
CA ASP A 496 3.23 -25.21 -3.64
C ASP A 496 2.87 -25.49 -2.17
N ASN A 497 1.86 -26.30 -1.94
CA ASN A 497 1.42 -26.83 -0.64
C ASN A 497 1.02 -25.79 0.42
N TYR A 498 0.62 -24.58 0.01
CA TYR A 498 0.10 -23.55 0.93
C TYR A 498 -1.43 -23.61 1.03
N PHE A 499 -2.11 -23.68 -0.10
CA PHE A 499 -3.56 -23.64 -0.22
C PHE A 499 -4.12 -24.98 -0.66
N PHE A 500 -5.40 -25.24 -0.36
CA PHE A 500 -6.07 -26.41 -0.93
C PHE A 500 -6.08 -26.31 -2.47
N PRO A 501 -5.83 -27.46 -3.18
CA PRO A 501 -5.72 -27.48 -4.65
C PRO A 501 -6.98 -27.01 -5.37
N ASP A 502 -8.15 -27.26 -4.82
CA ASP A 502 -9.46 -26.94 -5.38
C ASP A 502 -10.04 -25.61 -4.87
N LEU A 503 -9.27 -24.82 -4.11
CA LEU A 503 -9.73 -23.58 -3.49
C LEU A 503 -10.38 -22.60 -4.48
N ALA A 504 -9.77 -22.38 -5.64
CA ALA A 504 -10.33 -21.50 -6.66
C ALA A 504 -11.68 -22.02 -7.18
N SER A 505 -11.83 -23.35 -7.33
CA SER A 505 -13.09 -23.99 -7.70
C SER A 505 -14.15 -23.78 -6.62
N GLN A 506 -13.82 -24.01 -5.36
CA GLN A 506 -14.73 -23.81 -4.23
C GLN A 506 -15.23 -22.36 -4.11
N ILE A 507 -14.38 -21.38 -4.44
CA ILE A 507 -14.77 -19.96 -4.45
C ILE A 507 -15.81 -19.69 -5.55
N VAL A 508 -15.60 -20.17 -6.78
CA VAL A 508 -16.50 -19.86 -7.90
C VAL A 508 -17.80 -20.68 -7.88
N THR A 509 -17.81 -21.85 -7.21
CA THR A 509 -19.00 -22.68 -7.01
C THR A 509 -19.87 -22.21 -5.85
N GLY A 510 -19.31 -21.41 -4.94
CA GLY A 510 -19.95 -21.08 -3.67
C GLY A 510 -19.83 -22.17 -2.60
N GLU A 511 -19.12 -23.27 -2.87
CA GLU A 511 -18.91 -24.37 -1.92
C GLU A 511 -18.08 -23.97 -0.70
N LEU A 512 -17.23 -22.95 -0.83
CA LEU A 512 -16.46 -22.43 0.31
C LEU A 512 -17.37 -21.85 1.40
N GLY A 513 -18.55 -21.27 1.02
CA GLY A 513 -19.61 -20.91 1.95
C GLY A 513 -20.03 -19.44 1.94
N GLY A 514 -21.07 -19.16 2.70
CA GLY A 514 -22.03 -18.06 2.68
C GLY A 514 -21.56 -16.62 2.65
N THR A 515 -20.37 -16.23 3.10
CA THR A 515 -19.93 -14.83 3.05
C THR A 515 -19.09 -14.47 1.80
N ILE A 516 -18.59 -15.49 1.07
CA ILE A 516 -17.85 -15.30 -0.18
C ILE A 516 -18.85 -15.31 -1.34
N GLN A 517 -19.54 -14.20 -1.50
CA GLN A 517 -20.56 -13.99 -2.53
C GLN A 517 -20.36 -12.63 -3.22
N GLY A 518 -20.94 -12.47 -4.39
CA GLY A 518 -20.91 -11.20 -5.10
C GLY A 518 -19.50 -10.67 -5.32
N ARG A 519 -19.25 -9.46 -4.85
CA ARG A 519 -17.94 -8.79 -4.98
C ARG A 519 -16.78 -9.58 -4.36
N ARG A 520 -16.99 -10.31 -3.27
CA ARG A 520 -15.94 -11.06 -2.57
C ARG A 520 -15.37 -12.22 -3.39
N ILE A 521 -16.10 -12.75 -4.36
CA ILE A 521 -15.59 -13.80 -5.27
C ILE A 521 -14.36 -13.26 -6.02
N GLY A 522 -14.50 -12.14 -6.70
CA GLY A 522 -13.39 -11.52 -7.43
C GLY A 522 -12.25 -11.09 -6.53
N GLU A 523 -12.55 -10.50 -5.37
CA GLU A 523 -11.53 -10.07 -4.40
C GLU A 523 -10.71 -11.26 -3.86
N SER A 524 -11.35 -12.40 -3.57
CA SER A 524 -10.68 -13.60 -3.06
C SER A 524 -9.81 -14.26 -4.13
N LEU A 525 -10.32 -14.39 -5.36
CA LEU A 525 -9.55 -14.93 -6.47
C LEU A 525 -8.35 -14.03 -6.79
N TRP A 526 -8.56 -12.71 -6.82
CA TRP A 526 -7.49 -11.74 -7.10
C TRP A 526 -6.37 -11.79 -6.06
N LEU A 527 -6.72 -11.90 -4.78
CA LEU A 527 -5.76 -12.08 -3.70
C LEU A 527 -4.88 -13.32 -3.94
N LEU A 528 -5.46 -14.46 -4.31
CA LEU A 528 -4.73 -15.68 -4.61
C LEU A 528 -3.87 -15.55 -5.87
N ILE A 529 -4.37 -14.90 -6.93
CA ILE A 529 -3.64 -14.64 -8.18
C ILE A 529 -2.40 -13.79 -7.89
N MET A 530 -2.54 -12.70 -7.16
CA MET A 530 -1.43 -11.78 -6.85
C MET A 530 -0.37 -12.47 -5.97
N TRP A 531 -0.79 -13.33 -5.03
CA TRP A 531 0.13 -14.17 -4.27
C TRP A 531 0.91 -15.12 -5.18
N GLN A 532 0.20 -15.84 -6.06
CA GLN A 532 0.82 -16.83 -6.94
C GLN A 532 1.80 -16.21 -7.93
N LEU A 533 1.46 -15.03 -8.44
CA LEU A 533 2.36 -14.26 -9.31
C LEU A 533 3.58 -13.75 -8.55
N TRP A 534 3.41 -13.26 -7.32
CA TRP A 534 4.53 -12.88 -6.45
C TRP A 534 5.44 -14.09 -6.18
N TYR A 535 4.87 -15.22 -5.78
CA TYR A 535 5.59 -16.44 -5.47
C TYR A 535 6.44 -16.96 -6.65
N SER A 536 5.92 -16.85 -7.86
CA SER A 536 6.63 -17.29 -9.06
C SER A 536 7.61 -16.27 -9.63
N HIS A 537 7.30 -14.98 -9.58
CA HIS A 537 8.07 -13.95 -10.31
C HIS A 537 8.96 -13.07 -9.44
N VAL A 538 8.71 -12.98 -8.15
CA VAL A 538 9.52 -12.21 -7.18
C VAL A 538 10.30 -13.16 -6.29
N PHE A 539 9.63 -14.10 -5.65
CA PHE A 539 10.29 -15.11 -4.81
C PHE A 539 11.08 -16.13 -5.65
N GLY A 540 10.71 -16.33 -6.91
CA GLY A 540 11.47 -17.14 -7.87
C GLY A 540 11.17 -18.64 -7.84
N SER A 541 10.07 -19.06 -7.21
CA SER A 541 9.68 -20.47 -7.17
C SER A 541 9.19 -20.98 -8.52
N LYS A 542 9.57 -22.19 -8.87
CA LYS A 542 9.05 -22.87 -10.07
C LYS A 542 7.65 -23.39 -9.80
N LEU A 543 6.68 -23.01 -10.63
CA LEU A 543 5.31 -23.50 -10.55
C LEU A 543 5.25 -25.00 -10.88
N GLY A 544 4.40 -25.74 -10.16
CA GLY A 544 4.14 -27.13 -10.38
C GLY A 544 3.48 -27.45 -11.72
N LYS A 545 3.31 -28.74 -12.00
CA LYS A 545 2.63 -29.21 -13.22
C LYS A 545 1.13 -28.92 -13.14
N LYS A 546 0.53 -28.48 -14.24
CA LYS A 546 -0.90 -28.21 -14.33
C LYS A 546 -1.72 -29.51 -14.37
N SER A 547 -2.81 -29.53 -13.62
CA SER A 547 -3.86 -30.55 -13.72
C SER A 547 -4.85 -30.19 -14.83
N PHE A 548 -5.44 -31.20 -15.48
CA PHE A 548 -6.55 -31.03 -16.42
C PHE A 548 -7.93 -31.03 -15.75
N TYR A 549 -8.00 -31.40 -14.47
CA TYR A 549 -9.27 -31.54 -13.74
C TYR A 549 -9.57 -30.25 -12.95
N HIS A 550 -10.19 -29.26 -13.63
CA HIS A 550 -10.67 -28.03 -12.99
C HIS A 550 -11.75 -27.35 -13.86
N PRO A 551 -12.64 -26.53 -13.27
CA PRO A 551 -13.78 -25.94 -14.00
C PRO A 551 -13.38 -24.95 -15.09
N PHE A 552 -12.21 -24.32 -14.98
CA PHE A 552 -11.75 -23.23 -15.87
C PHE A 552 -11.31 -23.70 -17.27
N ILE A 553 -11.28 -25.02 -17.55
CA ILE A 553 -11.06 -25.59 -18.88
C ILE A 553 -12.27 -25.36 -19.77
N LEU A 554 -13.47 -25.54 -19.21
CA LEU A 554 -14.73 -25.39 -19.92
C LEU A 554 -15.14 -23.91 -19.95
N PRO A 555 -15.81 -23.44 -21.02
CA PRO A 555 -16.48 -22.16 -20.96
C PRO A 555 -17.44 -22.09 -19.77
N ARG A 556 -17.46 -20.95 -19.06
CA ARG A 556 -18.25 -20.81 -17.83
C ARG A 556 -19.73 -21.17 -17.98
N TRP A 557 -20.34 -20.88 -19.14
CA TRP A 557 -21.74 -21.19 -19.40
C TRP A 557 -22.01 -22.71 -19.47
N LEU A 558 -21.07 -23.50 -20.02
CA LEU A 558 -21.15 -24.96 -20.01
C LEU A 558 -20.98 -25.51 -18.61
N TRP A 559 -20.03 -24.95 -17.88
CA TRP A 559 -19.79 -25.37 -16.50
C TRP A 559 -20.99 -25.09 -15.59
N LYS A 560 -21.66 -23.93 -15.73
CA LYS A 560 -22.93 -23.63 -15.02
C LYS A 560 -24.04 -24.63 -15.36
N LYS A 561 -24.18 -25.04 -16.63
CA LYS A 561 -25.14 -26.08 -17.01
C LYS A 561 -24.80 -27.41 -16.38
N TYR A 562 -23.52 -27.79 -16.36
CA TYR A 562 -23.07 -29.04 -15.72
C TYR A 562 -23.39 -29.09 -14.23
N GLN A 563 -23.21 -28.00 -13.49
CA GLN A 563 -23.61 -27.91 -12.08
C GLN A 563 -25.12 -28.09 -11.88
N GLN A 564 -25.95 -27.49 -12.73
CA GLN A 564 -27.41 -27.63 -12.67
C GLN A 564 -27.91 -29.06 -12.91
N PHE A 565 -27.10 -29.94 -13.55
CA PHE A 565 -27.42 -31.36 -13.73
C PHE A 565 -26.96 -32.22 -12.55
N GLN A 566 -26.12 -31.71 -11.66
CA GLN A 566 -25.66 -32.47 -10.48
C GLN A 566 -26.47 -32.14 -9.20
N THR A 567 -27.22 -31.04 -9.21
CA THR A 567 -28.20 -30.67 -8.17
C THR A 567 -29.58 -31.17 -8.57
#